data_8f753cff413b611b450e68377e6c0172
#
_entry.id   8f753cff413b611b450e68377e6c0172
#
_cell.length_a   1.000
_cell.length_b   1.000
_cell.length_c   1.000
_cell.angle_alpha   90.00
_cell.angle_beta   90.00
_cell.angle_gamma   90.00
#
_symmetry.space_group_name_H-M   'P 1'
#
loop_
_entity.id
_entity.type
_entity.pdbx_description
1 polymer ?
#
loop_
_entity_poly.entity_id
_entity_poly.type
_entity_poly.pdbx_seq_one_letter_code
_entity_poly.pdbx_strand_id
1 'polypeptide(L)'
;MLLVEKRDGRARIGKLINNKEFDTPLLIDFLEKKDFELVNSMDFGLAPYPVKEIDLGRYKILGSKDKDFVILAGLRVLQPRKLVEVFNSLNTLKPIYTPALADPINLPLLIYLGVDVVDNIIPIIEAYNGIYYTNDAKFDFGILKELPCNCPICKGGIDKLKDAEYKERSRLIALHNTEVMHSQLRLIKEMIRNENFRNFVEAKAKLMPDLTVILRIADDLNYGYKFHSAFKKSKVYFNTLESFNRPELKLFFERAFEAYKPQTKTLLILPCTAKKPYLLSRTHSIIRAKYRIKVNEIIVSSPLVVPREFELVYPAINYDTPVTGHWSNEEIAFVAEKLRKFVEKGNFEKIIAHVDGGYKRVVERALHDYDVEFTSNGNLLSNVSLSNLKRALEGRNEKLDLYNSMFEHIVRYQFGVEMDLMLSGDSKNENKKKIKIRGRYPNLEVFSSNERIARIDTIYGMLDVYYPFARFLVGRGVYTVKIGDFEPKGTIFAIGVEEADNKIRPNDVVIFYNNRVLGVGRAYMSGEEMVEAEGGIAIVVKRKWKW
;
A
#
# COMPACT_ATOMS: atom_id res chain seq x y z
N MET A 1 6.28 9.41 24.04
CA MET A 1 5.98 8.07 23.45
C MET A 1 4.86 8.17 22.43
N LEU A 2 4.97 7.51 21.27
CA LEU A 2 3.91 7.46 20.26
C LEU A 2 3.30 6.05 20.21
N LEU A 3 2.00 5.94 20.53
CA LEU A 3 1.23 4.71 20.42
C LEU A 3 0.53 4.65 19.07
N VAL A 4 1.07 3.89 18.13
CA VAL A 4 0.48 3.76 16.79
C VAL A 4 -0.75 2.87 16.83
N GLU A 5 -1.88 3.37 16.30
CA GLU A 5 -3.16 2.65 16.20
C GLU A 5 -3.42 2.15 14.77
N LYS A 6 -3.05 2.94 13.77
CA LYS A 6 -3.26 2.60 12.35
C LYS A 6 -2.21 3.30 11.50
N ARG A 7 -1.88 2.67 10.34
CA ARG A 7 -0.95 3.26 9.37
C ARG A 7 -1.34 2.97 7.92
N ASP A 8 -0.81 3.79 7.02
CA ASP A 8 -0.76 3.55 5.58
C ASP A 8 0.61 4.01 5.06
N GLY A 9 1.52 3.06 4.86
CA GLY A 9 2.94 3.33 4.67
C GLY A 9 3.59 3.91 5.93
N ARG A 10 4.39 4.96 5.80
CA ARG A 10 4.98 5.66 6.95
C ARG A 10 3.99 6.57 7.68
N ALA A 11 2.93 7.01 7.01
CA ALA A 11 1.87 7.77 7.64
C ALA A 11 1.16 6.96 8.72
N ARG A 12 0.97 7.54 9.90
CA ARG A 12 0.42 6.84 11.07
C ARG A 12 -0.54 7.70 11.86
N ILE A 13 -1.55 7.05 12.42
CA ILE A 13 -2.48 7.61 13.38
C ILE A 13 -2.20 6.97 14.71
N GLY A 14 -2.26 7.73 15.79
CA GLY A 14 -2.07 7.20 17.12
C GLY A 14 -2.21 8.27 18.20
N LYS A 15 -1.70 7.95 19.38
CA LYS A 15 -1.68 8.80 20.55
C LYS A 15 -0.24 9.16 20.90
N LEU A 16 0.04 10.44 20.90
CA LEU A 16 1.27 10.98 21.44
C LEU A 16 1.08 11.25 22.92
N ILE A 17 1.83 10.55 23.76
CA ILE A 17 1.77 10.68 25.22
C ILE A 17 3.00 11.44 25.68
N ASN A 18 2.77 12.65 26.20
CA ASN A 18 3.76 13.51 26.83
C ASN A 18 3.04 14.38 27.87
N ASN A 19 3.04 14.00 29.15
CA ASN A 19 2.25 14.58 30.24
C ASN A 19 0.74 14.68 29.97
N LYS A 20 0.36 14.89 28.71
CA LYS A 20 -1.01 14.84 28.16
C LYS A 20 -1.04 13.91 26.95
N GLU A 21 -2.24 13.58 26.51
CA GLU A 21 -2.48 12.74 25.33
C GLU A 21 -2.95 13.60 24.17
N PHE A 22 -2.29 13.44 23.00
CA PHE A 22 -2.59 14.17 21.76
C PHE A 22 -2.83 13.19 20.63
N ASP A 23 -3.85 13.44 19.81
CA ASP A 23 -4.10 12.66 18.59
C ASP A 23 -3.11 13.05 17.49
N THR A 24 -2.43 12.05 16.91
CA THR A 24 -1.56 12.26 15.74
C THR A 24 -2.23 11.85 14.43
N PRO A 25 -1.86 12.43 13.26
CA PRO A 25 -1.02 13.62 13.11
C PRO A 25 -1.58 14.83 13.83
N LEU A 26 -0.70 15.61 14.46
CA LEU A 26 -1.02 16.76 15.31
C LEU A 26 -0.66 18.09 14.63
N LEU A 27 -1.55 19.07 14.71
CA LEU A 27 -1.26 20.47 14.38
C LEU A 27 -1.05 21.27 15.66
N ILE A 28 0.14 21.80 15.86
CA ILE A 28 0.42 22.80 16.91
C ILE A 28 -0.12 24.15 16.44
N ASP A 29 -1.10 24.68 17.17
CA ASP A 29 -1.75 25.93 16.82
C ASP A 29 -1.17 27.11 17.61
N PHE A 30 -0.31 27.90 16.97
CA PHE A 30 0.31 29.08 17.56
C PHE A 30 -0.64 30.28 17.71
N LEU A 31 -1.81 30.28 17.06
CA LEU A 31 -2.82 31.33 17.24
C LEU A 31 -3.61 31.16 18.56
N GLU A 32 -4.00 29.93 18.86
CA GLU A 32 -4.82 29.63 20.04
C GLU A 32 -4.00 29.18 21.25
N LYS A 33 -2.69 28.97 21.09
CA LYS A 33 -1.77 28.52 22.15
C LYS A 33 -2.17 27.20 22.82
N LYS A 34 -3.01 26.41 22.17
CA LYS A 34 -3.57 25.15 22.71
C LYS A 34 -2.50 24.16 23.12
N ASP A 35 -1.44 24.06 22.35
CA ASP A 35 -0.46 23.00 22.46
C ASP A 35 0.91 23.50 22.92
N PHE A 36 0.96 24.72 23.52
CA PHE A 36 2.21 25.31 23.99
C PHE A 36 2.89 24.49 25.09
N GLU A 37 2.13 23.77 25.90
CA GLU A 37 2.72 22.89 26.91
C GLU A 37 3.54 21.78 26.27
N LEU A 38 3.06 21.23 25.15
CA LEU A 38 3.81 20.23 24.38
C LEU A 38 5.09 20.86 23.80
N VAL A 39 4.99 22.03 23.18
CA VAL A 39 6.15 22.76 22.63
C VAL A 39 7.16 23.09 23.73
N ASN A 40 6.70 23.56 24.87
CA ASN A 40 7.57 23.91 26.02
C ASN A 40 8.23 22.67 26.65
N SER A 41 7.65 21.48 26.47
CA SER A 41 8.24 20.22 26.94
C SER A 41 9.33 19.67 26.00
N MET A 42 9.40 20.16 24.76
CA MET A 42 10.41 19.76 23.79
C MET A 42 11.73 20.51 24.02
N ASP A 43 12.85 19.80 23.94
CA ASP A 43 14.18 20.42 24.06
C ASP A 43 14.64 20.99 22.70
N PHE A 44 14.18 22.22 22.42
CA PHE A 44 14.58 22.96 21.23
C PHE A 44 15.91 23.72 21.37
N GLY A 45 16.47 23.80 22.55
CA GLY A 45 17.54 24.75 22.83
C GLY A 45 17.07 26.22 22.78
N LEU A 46 17.95 27.13 22.39
CA LEU A 46 17.64 28.56 22.29
C LEU A 46 16.79 28.88 21.07
N ALA A 47 15.53 29.24 21.30
CA ALA A 47 14.46 29.50 20.30
C ALA A 47 14.08 28.22 19.50
N PRO A 48 12.96 28.13 18.77
CA PRO A 48 12.39 26.87 18.28
C PRO A 48 13.24 26.11 17.27
N TYR A 49 14.56 26.16 17.40
CA TYR A 49 15.52 25.54 16.51
C TYR A 49 16.30 24.45 17.22
N PRO A 50 16.50 23.33 16.56
CA PRO A 50 17.21 22.19 17.10
C PRO A 50 18.69 22.48 17.34
N VAL A 51 19.26 21.80 18.33
CA VAL A 51 20.60 22.06 18.88
C VAL A 51 21.67 21.09 18.34
N LYS A 52 21.23 20.02 17.67
CA LYS A 52 22.13 19.02 17.08
C LYS A 52 22.11 19.10 15.55
N GLU A 53 23.30 19.24 14.97
CA GLU A 53 23.47 19.17 13.52
C GLU A 53 23.43 17.72 13.02
N ILE A 54 22.65 17.48 11.97
CA ILE A 54 22.72 16.26 11.16
C ILE A 54 23.51 16.63 9.91
N ASP A 55 24.68 16.07 9.74
CA ASP A 55 25.53 16.32 8.58
C ASP A 55 25.07 15.46 7.40
N LEU A 56 24.56 16.09 6.36
CA LEU A 56 24.24 15.49 5.06
C LEU A 56 25.20 15.99 3.97
N GLY A 57 26.48 16.07 4.29
CA GLY A 57 27.50 16.59 3.41
C GLY A 57 27.44 18.13 3.32
N ARG A 58 26.94 18.69 2.21
CA ARG A 58 26.86 20.16 2.04
C ARG A 58 25.77 20.84 2.85
N TYR A 59 24.84 20.09 3.43
CA TYR A 59 23.67 20.62 4.12
C TYR A 59 23.70 20.18 5.60
N LYS A 60 23.72 21.16 6.48
CA LYS A 60 23.55 20.93 7.91
C LYS A 60 22.10 21.12 8.28
N ILE A 61 21.47 20.08 8.80
CA ILE A 61 20.12 20.14 9.32
C ILE A 61 20.20 20.15 10.84
N LEU A 62 19.50 21.09 11.43
CA LEU A 62 19.44 21.20 12.86
C LEU A 62 18.46 20.16 13.42
N GLY A 63 18.96 19.13 14.09
CA GLY A 63 18.18 18.12 14.79
C GLY A 63 18.09 18.39 16.29
N SER A 64 17.08 17.85 16.94
CA SER A 64 16.84 18.01 18.36
C SER A 64 17.75 17.14 19.23
N LYS A 65 18.03 17.59 20.46
CA LYS A 65 18.53 16.74 21.55
C LYS A 65 17.40 16.00 22.27
N ASP A 66 16.15 16.27 21.89
CA ASP A 66 14.98 15.70 22.54
C ASP A 66 15.01 14.17 22.51
N LYS A 67 14.75 13.55 23.66
CA LYS A 67 14.75 12.09 23.78
C LYS A 67 13.48 11.47 23.20
N ASP A 68 12.36 12.23 23.17
CA ASP A 68 11.04 11.73 22.81
C ASP A 68 10.65 12.06 21.36
N PHE A 69 11.30 13.04 20.73
CA PHE A 69 11.00 13.54 19.39
C PHE A 69 12.24 13.59 18.49
N VAL A 70 11.99 13.48 17.19
CA VAL A 70 12.92 13.94 16.16
C VAL A 70 12.39 15.25 15.61
N ILE A 71 13.08 16.34 15.89
CA ILE A 71 12.69 17.69 15.46
C ILE A 71 13.60 18.14 14.35
N LEU A 72 13.02 18.42 13.18
CA LEU A 72 13.73 18.77 11.95
C LEU A 72 13.33 20.17 11.51
N ALA A 73 14.11 21.18 11.89
CA ALA A 73 13.91 22.56 11.45
C ALA A 73 14.72 22.90 10.21
N GLY A 74 14.37 24.00 9.54
CA GLY A 74 15.10 24.51 8.39
C GLY A 74 14.88 23.73 7.07
N LEU A 75 13.94 22.79 7.04
CA LEU A 75 13.72 21.96 5.85
C LEU A 75 13.13 22.74 4.66
N ARG A 76 12.51 23.89 4.89
CA ARG A 76 11.85 24.71 3.85
C ARG A 76 12.80 25.18 2.75
N VAL A 77 14.08 25.37 3.08
CA VAL A 77 15.09 25.83 2.13
C VAL A 77 15.72 24.70 1.30
N LEU A 78 15.34 23.45 1.60
CA LEU A 78 15.91 22.28 0.92
C LEU A 78 15.24 22.06 -0.43
N GLN A 79 16.05 21.66 -1.41
CA GLN A 79 15.58 21.09 -2.66
C GLN A 79 14.79 19.80 -2.41
N PRO A 80 13.79 19.44 -3.23
CA PRO A 80 12.96 18.25 -3.05
C PRO A 80 13.74 16.96 -2.81
N ARG A 81 14.83 16.72 -3.56
CA ARG A 81 15.68 15.54 -3.38
C ARG A 81 16.30 15.49 -1.99
N LYS A 82 16.85 16.62 -1.53
CA LYS A 82 17.49 16.70 -0.21
C LYS A 82 16.48 16.51 0.91
N LEU A 83 15.29 17.05 0.75
CA LEU A 83 14.20 16.82 1.69
C LEU A 83 13.90 15.31 1.87
N VAL A 84 13.72 14.59 0.77
CA VAL A 84 13.46 13.12 0.83
C VAL A 84 14.66 12.36 1.39
N GLU A 85 15.89 12.73 1.02
CA GLU A 85 17.11 12.11 1.56
C GLU A 85 17.21 12.27 3.09
N VAL A 86 16.82 13.43 3.63
CA VAL A 86 16.74 13.64 5.08
C VAL A 86 15.81 12.61 5.72
N PHE A 87 14.57 12.51 5.24
CA PHE A 87 13.61 11.55 5.79
C PHE A 87 14.08 10.11 5.61
N ASN A 88 14.72 9.79 4.48
CA ASN A 88 15.23 8.44 4.21
C ASN A 88 16.41 8.05 5.10
N SER A 89 17.20 9.02 5.56
CA SER A 89 18.31 8.78 6.51
C SER A 89 17.84 8.52 7.94
N LEU A 90 16.55 8.83 8.24
CA LEU A 90 16.00 8.63 9.57
C LEU A 90 15.60 7.16 9.76
N ASN A 91 16.36 6.44 10.56
CA ASN A 91 15.96 5.13 11.08
C ASN A 91 15.40 5.29 12.49
N THR A 92 14.14 5.74 12.60
CA THR A 92 13.51 6.02 13.89
C THR A 92 12.03 5.69 13.89
N LEU A 93 11.55 5.22 15.03
CA LEU A 93 10.12 5.07 15.33
C LEU A 93 9.56 6.25 16.13
N LYS A 94 10.44 7.14 16.61
CA LYS A 94 10.02 8.36 17.34
C LYS A 94 9.13 9.24 16.50
N PRO A 95 8.24 10.02 17.12
CA PRO A 95 7.46 11.03 16.43
C PRO A 95 8.35 12.09 15.79
N ILE A 96 8.03 12.48 14.56
CA ILE A 96 8.76 13.48 13.79
C ILE A 96 7.97 14.78 13.78
N TYR A 97 8.60 15.86 14.26
CA TYR A 97 8.08 17.22 14.17
C TYR A 97 8.90 18.05 13.18
N THR A 98 8.22 18.77 12.30
CA THR A 98 8.84 19.65 11.30
C THR A 98 8.35 21.08 11.47
N PRO A 99 9.05 21.91 12.28
CA PRO A 99 8.67 23.31 12.52
C PRO A 99 8.71 24.14 11.23
N ALA A 100 7.73 25.03 11.06
CA ALA A 100 7.65 26.03 10.00
C ALA A 100 7.88 25.44 8.57
N LEU A 101 7.29 24.28 8.28
CA LEU A 101 7.38 23.62 6.98
C LEU A 101 6.00 23.43 6.33
N ALA A 102 5.00 23.04 7.11
CA ALA A 102 3.69 22.65 6.62
C ALA A 102 2.83 23.82 6.17
N ASP A 103 2.12 23.61 5.08
CA ASP A 103 0.98 24.41 4.62
C ASP A 103 -0.15 23.46 4.15
N PRO A 104 -1.37 23.95 3.89
CA PRO A 104 -2.48 23.08 3.49
C PRO A 104 -2.20 22.22 2.27
N ILE A 105 -1.36 22.66 1.33
CA ILE A 105 -1.11 22.00 0.04
C ILE A 105 -0.07 20.88 0.21
N ASN A 106 1.03 21.13 0.95
CA ASN A 106 2.10 20.15 1.12
C ASN A 106 1.86 19.15 2.27
N LEU A 107 0.93 19.47 3.17
CA LEU A 107 0.62 18.66 4.36
C LEU A 107 0.39 17.16 4.07
N PRO A 108 -0.39 16.74 3.04
CA PRO A 108 -0.57 15.34 2.74
C PRO A 108 0.75 14.61 2.45
N LEU A 109 1.66 15.26 1.74
CA LEU A 109 2.94 14.68 1.38
C LEU A 109 3.88 14.59 2.57
N LEU A 110 3.90 15.59 3.45
CA LEU A 110 4.69 15.55 4.70
C LEU A 110 4.23 14.39 5.60
N ILE A 111 2.93 14.22 5.77
CA ILE A 111 2.40 13.08 6.55
C ILE A 111 2.73 11.75 5.87
N TYR A 112 2.70 11.68 4.53
CA TYR A 112 3.14 10.49 3.78
C TYR A 112 4.62 10.16 4.03
N LEU A 113 5.47 11.17 4.16
CA LEU A 113 6.88 11.02 4.55
C LEU A 113 7.06 10.67 6.04
N GLY A 114 5.99 10.54 6.83
CA GLY A 114 6.03 10.10 8.21
C GLY A 114 6.15 11.21 9.24
N VAL A 115 5.83 12.45 8.88
CA VAL A 115 5.71 13.55 9.84
C VAL A 115 4.48 13.32 10.71
N ASP A 116 4.64 13.41 12.03
CA ASP A 116 3.56 13.19 13.01
C ASP A 116 3.05 14.50 13.62
N VAL A 117 3.91 15.52 13.67
CA VAL A 117 3.60 16.83 14.26
C VAL A 117 4.00 17.93 13.30
N VAL A 118 3.08 18.84 13.04
CA VAL A 118 3.26 20.05 12.23
C VAL A 118 2.75 21.27 12.98
N ASP A 119 3.02 22.46 12.46
CA ASP A 119 2.48 23.71 13.00
C ASP A 119 1.85 24.58 11.91
N ASN A 120 1.25 25.69 12.32
CA ASN A 120 0.63 26.68 11.44
C ASN A 120 1.48 27.96 11.24
N ILE A 121 2.78 27.93 11.54
CA ILE A 121 3.65 29.10 11.40
C ILE A 121 3.64 29.64 9.98
N ILE A 122 3.78 28.76 8.96
CA ILE A 122 3.78 29.18 7.56
C ILE A 122 2.43 29.75 7.13
N PRO A 123 1.29 29.10 7.36
CA PRO A 123 -0.03 29.67 7.11
C PRO A 123 -0.26 31.04 7.75
N ILE A 124 0.29 31.26 8.96
CA ILE A 124 0.22 32.55 9.65
C ILE A 124 1.06 33.60 8.90
N ILE A 125 2.34 33.33 8.67
CA ILE A 125 3.24 34.27 7.97
C ILE A 125 2.68 34.64 6.61
N GLU A 126 2.22 33.66 5.84
CA GLU A 126 1.66 33.89 4.50
C GLU A 126 0.33 34.67 4.56
N ALA A 127 -0.48 34.53 5.60
CA ALA A 127 -1.67 35.36 5.79
C ALA A 127 -1.33 36.86 5.98
N TYR A 128 -0.24 37.17 6.69
CA TYR A 128 0.26 38.54 6.81
C TYR A 128 0.85 39.07 5.49
N ASN A 129 1.23 38.18 4.58
CA ASN A 129 1.59 38.51 3.20
C ASN A 129 0.38 38.54 2.25
N GLY A 130 -0.84 38.44 2.77
CA GLY A 130 -2.07 38.46 1.98
C GLY A 130 -2.39 37.15 1.26
N ILE A 131 -1.82 36.02 1.68
CA ILE A 131 -2.08 34.72 1.05
C ILE A 131 -3.24 34.01 1.75
N TYR A 132 -4.26 33.69 0.96
CA TYR A 132 -5.44 32.94 1.36
C TYR A 132 -5.34 31.50 0.81
N TYR A 133 -5.44 30.51 1.68
CA TYR A 133 -5.36 29.10 1.31
C TYR A 133 -6.73 28.43 1.12
N THR A 134 -6.75 27.45 0.22
CA THR A 134 -7.73 26.36 0.21
C THR A 134 -6.99 25.03 0.40
N ASN A 135 -7.71 23.90 0.38
CA ASN A 135 -7.08 22.58 0.45
C ASN A 135 -6.18 22.27 -0.77
N ASP A 136 -6.36 22.97 -1.89
CA ASP A 136 -5.77 22.63 -3.18
C ASP A 136 -5.06 23.79 -3.88
N ALA A 137 -5.23 25.01 -3.37
CA ALA A 137 -4.67 26.22 -3.99
C ALA A 137 -4.37 27.30 -2.95
N LYS A 138 -3.57 28.28 -3.37
CA LYS A 138 -3.38 29.53 -2.64
C LYS A 138 -3.60 30.72 -3.54
N PHE A 139 -4.12 31.78 -2.99
CA PHE A 139 -4.50 33.00 -3.72
C PHE A 139 -3.95 34.24 -3.03
N ASP A 140 -3.56 35.24 -3.80
CA ASP A 140 -3.45 36.59 -3.27
C ASP A 140 -4.86 37.09 -2.93
N PHE A 141 -5.08 37.40 -1.65
CA PHE A 141 -6.37 37.86 -1.16
C PHE A 141 -6.83 39.17 -1.84
N GLY A 142 -5.90 40.02 -2.25
CA GLY A 142 -6.20 41.30 -2.89
C GLY A 142 -6.97 41.15 -4.22
N ILE A 143 -6.75 40.06 -4.93
CA ILE A 143 -7.40 39.80 -6.23
C ILE A 143 -8.66 38.93 -6.12
N LEU A 144 -8.93 38.33 -4.96
CA LEU A 144 -10.13 37.50 -4.79
C LEU A 144 -11.40 38.35 -4.92
N LYS A 145 -12.39 37.77 -5.64
CA LYS A 145 -13.73 38.35 -5.79
C LYS A 145 -14.76 37.68 -4.88
N GLU A 146 -14.52 36.44 -4.50
CA GLU A 146 -15.36 35.65 -3.59
C GLU A 146 -14.50 34.68 -2.78
N LEU A 147 -15.03 34.22 -1.63
CA LEU A 147 -14.32 33.29 -0.75
C LEU A 147 -14.75 31.85 -1.03
N PRO A 148 -13.87 30.97 -1.57
CA PRO A 148 -14.20 29.57 -1.83
C PRO A 148 -14.15 28.70 -0.57
N CYS A 149 -14.73 29.19 0.54
CA CYS A 149 -14.75 28.50 1.84
C CYS A 149 -15.98 28.92 2.67
N ASN A 150 -16.48 27.99 3.47
CA ASN A 150 -17.62 28.20 4.37
C ASN A 150 -17.26 28.16 5.86
N CYS A 151 -15.99 28.36 6.23
CA CYS A 151 -15.59 28.42 7.64
C CYS A 151 -16.24 29.63 8.35
N PRO A 152 -16.23 29.69 9.70
CA PRO A 152 -16.83 30.80 10.45
C PRO A 152 -16.32 32.19 10.02
N ILE A 153 -15.05 32.28 9.63
CA ILE A 153 -14.43 33.53 9.18
C ILE A 153 -15.02 33.95 7.82
N CYS A 154 -15.13 33.00 6.88
CA CYS A 154 -15.56 33.27 5.50
C CYS A 154 -17.06 33.51 5.37
N LYS A 155 -17.88 33.00 6.30
CA LYS A 155 -19.34 33.25 6.32
C LYS A 155 -19.73 34.71 6.38
N GLY A 156 -18.83 35.59 6.85
CA GLY A 156 -19.06 37.04 6.86
C GLY A 156 -18.97 37.70 5.48
N GLY A 157 -18.57 36.99 4.45
CA GLY A 157 -18.37 37.49 3.10
C GLY A 157 -17.00 38.15 2.88
N ILE A 158 -16.67 38.36 1.61
CA ILE A 158 -15.37 38.91 1.23
C ILE A 158 -15.25 40.40 1.61
N ASP A 159 -16.35 41.16 1.51
CA ASP A 159 -16.36 42.59 1.80
C ASP A 159 -15.96 42.87 3.24
N LYS A 160 -16.51 42.09 4.19
CA LYS A 160 -16.12 42.18 5.60
C LYS A 160 -14.61 42.06 5.83
N LEU A 161 -13.96 41.15 5.09
CA LEU A 161 -12.50 40.97 5.18
C LEU A 161 -11.76 42.09 4.45
N LYS A 162 -12.26 42.58 3.33
CA LYS A 162 -11.65 43.70 2.58
C LYS A 162 -11.71 45.02 3.33
N ASP A 163 -12.81 45.27 4.02
CA ASP A 163 -13.03 46.49 4.79
C ASP A 163 -12.27 46.51 6.11
N ALA A 164 -11.81 45.34 6.59
CA ALA A 164 -11.03 45.24 7.83
C ALA A 164 -9.64 45.90 7.67
N GLU A 165 -9.17 46.54 8.75
CA GLU A 165 -7.80 47.03 8.81
C GLU A 165 -6.79 45.91 8.58
N TYR A 166 -5.62 46.23 8.02
CA TYR A 166 -4.58 45.26 7.62
C TYR A 166 -4.28 44.23 8.71
N LYS A 167 -4.05 44.67 9.96
CA LYS A 167 -3.71 43.75 11.06
C LYS A 167 -4.84 42.77 11.38
N GLU A 168 -6.07 43.25 11.44
CA GLU A 168 -7.24 42.42 11.73
C GLU A 168 -7.55 41.48 10.53
N ARG A 169 -7.48 41.99 9.32
CA ARG A 169 -7.62 41.19 8.09
C ARG A 169 -6.60 40.05 8.04
N SER A 170 -5.32 40.36 8.30
CA SER A 170 -4.26 39.34 8.31
C SER A 170 -4.50 38.27 9.38
N ARG A 171 -4.95 38.69 10.57
CA ARG A 171 -5.33 37.79 11.65
C ARG A 171 -6.51 36.88 11.25
N LEU A 172 -7.54 37.43 10.62
CA LEU A 172 -8.70 36.66 10.16
C LEU A 172 -8.30 35.68 9.05
N ILE A 173 -7.45 36.09 8.11
CA ILE A 173 -6.91 35.17 7.09
C ILE A 173 -6.05 34.07 7.72
N ALA A 174 -5.24 34.39 8.74
CA ALA A 174 -4.45 33.39 9.48
C ALA A 174 -5.34 32.36 10.18
N LEU A 175 -6.43 32.81 10.83
CA LEU A 175 -7.43 31.91 11.43
C LEU A 175 -8.09 31.01 10.35
N HIS A 176 -8.48 31.60 9.22
CA HIS A 176 -9.01 30.83 8.09
C HIS A 176 -8.00 29.79 7.59
N ASN A 177 -6.75 30.16 7.33
CA ASN A 177 -5.70 29.26 6.86
C ASN A 177 -5.47 28.10 7.85
N THR A 178 -5.56 28.38 9.17
CA THR A 178 -5.46 27.36 10.22
C THR A 178 -6.65 26.40 10.20
N GLU A 179 -7.88 26.90 9.97
CA GLU A 179 -9.06 26.03 9.78
C GLU A 179 -8.93 25.10 8.57
N VAL A 180 -8.32 25.59 7.48
CA VAL A 180 -8.00 24.77 6.32
C VAL A 180 -7.01 23.66 6.68
N MET A 181 -5.96 23.95 7.46
CA MET A 181 -5.03 22.94 7.99
C MET A 181 -5.74 21.86 8.81
N HIS A 182 -6.61 22.27 9.73
CA HIS A 182 -7.40 21.33 10.54
C HIS A 182 -8.32 20.46 9.68
N SER A 183 -8.98 21.05 8.70
CA SER A 183 -9.83 20.31 7.75
C SER A 183 -9.02 19.27 6.96
N GLN A 184 -7.86 19.66 6.47
CA GLN A 184 -6.96 18.77 5.72
C GLN A 184 -6.44 17.62 6.60
N LEU A 185 -6.07 17.89 7.86
CA LEU A 185 -5.65 16.85 8.80
C LEU A 185 -6.76 15.83 9.10
N ARG A 186 -8.00 16.31 9.30
CA ARG A 186 -9.14 15.41 9.49
C ARG A 186 -9.33 14.50 8.28
N LEU A 187 -9.25 15.04 7.06
CA LEU A 187 -9.34 14.26 5.82
C LEU A 187 -8.20 13.24 5.71
N ILE A 188 -6.96 13.64 5.99
CA ILE A 188 -5.79 12.75 5.99
C ILE A 188 -6.00 11.57 6.94
N LYS A 189 -6.46 11.83 8.18
CA LYS A 189 -6.76 10.78 9.16
C LYS A 189 -7.78 9.76 8.61
N GLU A 190 -8.84 10.22 7.95
CA GLU A 190 -9.83 9.32 7.33
C GLU A 190 -9.24 8.53 6.15
N MET A 191 -8.39 9.14 5.32
CA MET A 191 -7.71 8.43 4.24
C MET A 191 -6.78 7.33 4.77
N ILE A 192 -6.06 7.56 5.88
CA ILE A 192 -5.22 6.55 6.53
C ILE A 192 -6.09 5.43 7.13
N ARG A 193 -7.19 5.76 7.85
CA ARG A 193 -8.12 4.77 8.42
C ARG A 193 -8.69 3.82 7.37
N ASN A 194 -8.96 4.36 6.19
CA ASN A 194 -9.51 3.62 5.06
C ASN A 194 -8.45 2.96 4.16
N GLU A 195 -7.15 3.05 4.52
CA GLU A 195 -6.03 2.50 3.74
C GLU A 195 -5.95 3.06 2.31
N ASN A 196 -6.46 4.27 2.11
CA ASN A 196 -6.58 4.93 0.80
C ASN A 196 -5.66 6.16 0.67
N PHE A 197 -4.73 6.32 1.58
CA PHE A 197 -3.94 7.55 1.70
C PHE A 197 -3.01 7.75 0.49
N ARG A 198 -2.40 6.68 -0.03
CA ARG A 198 -1.55 6.79 -1.22
C ARG A 198 -2.31 7.30 -2.45
N ASN A 199 -3.56 6.88 -2.69
CA ASN A 199 -4.38 7.42 -3.78
C ASN A 199 -4.60 8.93 -3.63
N PHE A 200 -4.84 9.38 -2.39
CA PHE A 200 -5.00 10.80 -2.07
C PHE A 200 -3.71 11.59 -2.28
N VAL A 201 -2.57 11.06 -1.82
CA VAL A 201 -1.24 11.71 -1.98
C VAL A 201 -0.89 11.87 -3.46
N GLU A 202 -1.14 10.88 -4.31
CA GLU A 202 -0.91 11.00 -5.76
C GLU A 202 -1.74 12.10 -6.40
N ALA A 203 -3.00 12.25 -6.00
CA ALA A 203 -3.85 13.33 -6.48
C ALA A 203 -3.31 14.70 -6.04
N LYS A 204 -2.91 14.83 -4.76
CA LYS A 204 -2.37 16.08 -4.19
C LYS A 204 -0.99 16.44 -4.74
N ALA A 205 -0.15 15.46 -5.01
CA ALA A 205 1.18 15.70 -5.59
C ALA A 205 1.14 16.43 -6.94
N LYS A 206 0.03 16.32 -7.68
CA LYS A 206 -0.14 17.00 -8.98
C LYS A 206 -0.49 18.48 -8.88
N LEU A 207 -0.80 18.97 -7.70
CA LEU A 207 -1.12 20.39 -7.51
C LEU A 207 0.11 21.30 -7.73
N MET A 208 1.32 20.78 -7.44
CA MET A 208 2.56 21.54 -7.55
C MET A 208 3.69 20.66 -8.10
N PRO A 209 4.55 21.20 -8.98
CA PRO A 209 5.69 20.44 -9.53
C PRO A 209 6.60 19.84 -8.44
N ASP A 210 6.93 20.61 -7.41
CA ASP A 210 7.82 20.16 -6.32
C ASP A 210 7.24 18.95 -5.56
N LEU A 211 5.93 18.92 -5.33
CA LEU A 211 5.26 17.80 -4.67
C LEU A 211 5.33 16.53 -5.54
N THR A 212 5.17 16.69 -6.85
CA THR A 212 5.35 15.57 -7.80
C THR A 212 6.78 15.06 -7.76
N VAL A 213 7.77 15.95 -7.74
CA VAL A 213 9.20 15.59 -7.65
C VAL A 213 9.50 14.83 -6.36
N ILE A 214 8.99 15.31 -5.20
CA ILE A 214 9.18 14.63 -3.91
C ILE A 214 8.59 13.22 -3.96
N LEU A 215 7.39 13.06 -4.49
CA LEU A 215 6.74 11.75 -4.58
C LEU A 215 7.52 10.77 -5.47
N ARG A 216 7.99 11.23 -6.66
CA ARG A 216 8.80 10.42 -7.57
C ARG A 216 10.12 9.98 -6.92
N ILE A 217 10.81 10.90 -6.23
CA ILE A 217 12.07 10.58 -5.55
C ILE A 217 11.82 9.60 -4.40
N ALA A 218 10.75 9.77 -3.65
CA ALA A 218 10.38 8.81 -2.58
C ALA A 218 10.13 7.41 -3.14
N ASP A 219 9.46 7.30 -4.28
CA ASP A 219 9.22 6.03 -4.96
C ASP A 219 10.51 5.42 -5.53
N ASP A 220 11.40 6.22 -6.12
CA ASP A 220 12.69 5.77 -6.67
C ASP A 220 13.62 5.25 -5.58
N LEU A 221 13.66 5.93 -4.43
CA LEU A 221 14.44 5.52 -3.26
C LEU A 221 13.80 4.38 -2.46
N ASN A 222 12.64 3.87 -2.87
CA ASN A 222 11.84 2.91 -2.10
C ASN A 222 11.59 3.38 -0.65
N TYR A 223 11.37 4.69 -0.48
CA TYR A 223 11.22 5.31 0.83
C TYR A 223 10.09 4.66 1.63
N GLY A 224 10.42 4.24 2.84
CA GLY A 224 9.44 3.62 3.75
C GLY A 224 8.85 2.29 3.25
N TYR A 225 9.49 1.62 2.28
CA TYR A 225 8.99 0.41 1.62
C TYR A 225 8.59 -0.69 2.62
N LYS A 226 9.36 -0.87 3.70
CA LYS A 226 9.08 -1.85 4.76
C LYS A 226 7.78 -1.60 5.53
N PHE A 227 7.27 -0.38 5.53
CA PHE A 227 6.03 0.00 6.21
C PHE A 227 4.78 -0.10 5.32
N HIS A 228 4.96 -0.35 4.01
CA HIS A 228 3.84 -0.53 3.11
C HIS A 228 3.26 -1.93 3.21
N SER A 229 1.93 -1.99 3.29
CA SER A 229 1.18 -3.24 3.35
C SER A 229 1.19 -3.94 2.00
N ALA A 230 1.41 -5.26 2.01
CA ALA A 230 1.24 -6.10 0.82
C ALA A 230 -0.24 -6.42 0.53
N PHE A 231 -1.12 -6.24 1.51
CA PHE A 231 -2.54 -6.55 1.44
C PHE A 231 -3.36 -5.42 2.06
N LYS A 232 -4.34 -4.90 1.33
CA LYS A 232 -5.24 -3.83 1.77
C LYS A 232 -6.69 -4.12 1.39
N LYS A 233 -7.64 -3.56 2.14
CA LYS A 233 -9.06 -3.59 1.77
C LYS A 233 -9.43 -2.52 0.76
N SER A 234 -8.64 -1.46 0.65
CA SER A 234 -8.89 -0.36 -0.28
C SER A 234 -8.56 -0.73 -1.72
N LYS A 235 -9.27 -0.12 -2.66
CA LYS A 235 -8.96 -0.22 -4.08
C LYS A 235 -7.72 0.61 -4.42
N VAL A 236 -6.81 0.05 -5.21
CA VAL A 236 -5.70 0.80 -5.81
C VAL A 236 -6.18 1.48 -7.08
N TYR A 237 -5.86 2.77 -7.22
CA TYR A 237 -6.10 3.51 -8.47
C TYR A 237 -4.76 3.75 -9.18
N PHE A 238 -4.67 3.27 -10.41
CA PHE A 238 -3.53 3.50 -11.29
C PHE A 238 -3.90 4.58 -12.30
N ASN A 239 -3.96 5.83 -11.85
CA ASN A 239 -4.50 6.94 -12.64
C ASN A 239 -3.51 7.51 -13.65
N THR A 240 -2.21 7.38 -13.41
CA THR A 240 -1.13 7.98 -14.21
C THR A 240 0.14 7.14 -14.15
N LEU A 241 1.15 7.51 -14.94
CA LEU A 241 2.45 6.81 -14.96
C LEU A 241 3.16 6.81 -13.60
N GLU A 242 2.96 7.85 -12.76
CA GLU A 242 3.49 7.86 -11.39
C GLU A 242 2.98 6.66 -10.58
N SER A 243 1.73 6.24 -10.84
CA SER A 243 1.15 5.08 -10.15
C SER A 243 1.90 3.76 -10.44
N PHE A 244 2.72 3.70 -11.51
CA PHE A 244 3.50 2.50 -11.85
C PHE A 244 4.68 2.26 -10.90
N ASN A 245 5.09 3.28 -10.15
CA ASN A 245 6.15 3.19 -9.14
C ASN A 245 5.62 2.95 -7.72
N ARG A 246 4.32 2.72 -7.56
CA ARG A 246 3.69 2.47 -6.25
C ARG A 246 4.29 1.27 -5.53
N PRO A 247 4.47 1.37 -4.20
CA PRO A 247 4.93 0.24 -3.39
C PRO A 247 4.07 -1.02 -3.54
N GLU A 248 2.75 -0.89 -3.66
CA GLU A 248 1.83 -2.02 -3.82
C GLU A 248 2.10 -2.80 -5.11
N LEU A 249 2.43 -2.09 -6.20
CA LEU A 249 2.73 -2.71 -7.49
C LEU A 249 4.10 -3.40 -7.48
N LYS A 250 5.11 -2.74 -6.89
CA LYS A 250 6.45 -3.32 -6.71
C LYS A 250 6.39 -4.61 -5.89
N LEU A 251 5.71 -4.57 -4.72
CA LEU A 251 5.51 -5.74 -3.85
C LEU A 251 4.80 -6.89 -4.56
N PHE A 252 3.78 -6.57 -5.36
CA PHE A 252 3.08 -7.58 -6.13
C PHE A 252 4.01 -8.29 -7.10
N PHE A 253 4.76 -7.55 -7.92
CA PHE A 253 5.64 -8.16 -8.91
C PHE A 253 6.80 -8.92 -8.27
N GLU A 254 7.44 -8.40 -7.23
CA GLU A 254 8.50 -9.10 -6.51
C GLU A 254 8.02 -10.46 -6.02
N ARG A 255 6.92 -10.50 -5.26
CA ARG A 255 6.37 -11.75 -4.72
C ARG A 255 5.81 -12.67 -5.81
N ALA A 256 5.13 -12.12 -6.82
CA ALA A 256 4.55 -12.92 -7.90
C ALA A 256 5.63 -13.56 -8.78
N PHE A 257 6.71 -12.83 -9.09
CA PHE A 257 7.83 -13.42 -9.85
C PHE A 257 8.50 -14.56 -9.08
N GLU A 258 8.73 -14.39 -7.78
CA GLU A 258 9.30 -15.47 -6.97
C GLU A 258 8.39 -16.69 -6.88
N ALA A 259 7.09 -16.46 -6.68
CA ALA A 259 6.10 -17.49 -6.44
C ALA A 259 5.63 -18.23 -7.68
N TYR A 260 5.78 -17.63 -8.89
CA TYR A 260 5.22 -18.20 -10.12
C TYR A 260 5.96 -19.46 -10.58
N LYS A 261 5.22 -20.58 -10.62
CA LYS A 261 5.67 -21.90 -11.08
C LYS A 261 4.57 -22.51 -11.94
N PRO A 262 4.50 -22.21 -13.25
CA PRO A 262 3.45 -22.75 -14.11
C PRO A 262 3.53 -24.28 -14.22
N GLN A 263 2.36 -24.91 -14.35
CA GLN A 263 2.23 -26.36 -14.33
C GLN A 263 2.04 -26.97 -15.74
N THR A 264 1.88 -26.11 -16.76
CA THR A 264 1.67 -26.56 -18.15
C THR A 264 2.70 -25.95 -19.08
N LYS A 265 2.92 -26.59 -20.22
CA LYS A 265 3.83 -26.12 -21.28
C LYS A 265 3.17 -25.18 -22.27
N THR A 266 1.85 -25.08 -22.22
CA THR A 266 1.06 -24.13 -23.01
C THR A 266 0.63 -22.95 -22.18
N LEU A 267 0.83 -21.75 -22.71
CA LEU A 267 0.37 -20.49 -22.15
C LEU A 267 -0.74 -19.88 -22.99
N LEU A 268 -1.83 -19.44 -22.36
CA LEU A 268 -2.86 -18.61 -22.96
C LEU A 268 -2.80 -17.20 -22.39
N ILE A 269 -2.56 -16.20 -23.25
CA ILE A 269 -2.56 -14.79 -22.89
C ILE A 269 -3.94 -14.19 -23.21
N LEU A 270 -4.54 -13.54 -22.23
CA LEU A 270 -5.88 -12.93 -22.31
C LEU A 270 -5.83 -11.45 -21.91
N PRO A 271 -6.73 -10.60 -22.41
CA PRO A 271 -6.83 -9.21 -21.95
C PRO A 271 -7.55 -9.14 -20.61
N CYS A 272 -7.33 -8.07 -19.88
CA CYS A 272 -8.10 -7.77 -18.67
C CYS A 272 -9.56 -7.41 -18.98
N THR A 273 -10.36 -7.29 -17.92
CA THR A 273 -11.75 -6.82 -17.98
C THR A 273 -12.03 -5.89 -16.80
N ALA A 274 -13.07 -5.07 -16.91
CA ALA A 274 -13.46 -4.17 -15.84
C ALA A 274 -13.83 -4.94 -14.54
N LYS A 275 -14.49 -6.10 -14.69
CA LYS A 275 -14.90 -6.93 -13.55
C LYS A 275 -13.72 -7.76 -13.02
N LYS A 276 -13.50 -7.69 -11.72
CA LYS A 276 -12.50 -8.48 -10.99
C LYS A 276 -13.18 -9.30 -9.88
N PRO A 277 -12.70 -10.48 -9.53
CA PRO A 277 -11.68 -11.25 -10.25
C PRO A 277 -12.11 -11.56 -11.69
N TYR A 278 -11.15 -11.65 -12.61
CA TYR A 278 -11.43 -11.76 -14.06
C TYR A 278 -12.26 -12.99 -14.44
N LEU A 279 -12.08 -14.09 -13.72
CA LEU A 279 -12.83 -15.33 -13.95
C LEU A 279 -14.35 -15.13 -13.83
N LEU A 280 -14.80 -14.13 -13.08
CA LEU A 280 -16.22 -13.74 -12.96
C LEU A 280 -16.70 -12.82 -14.08
N SER A 281 -15.83 -12.37 -14.97
CA SER A 281 -16.21 -11.54 -16.11
C SER A 281 -16.91 -12.37 -17.19
N ARG A 282 -17.81 -11.73 -17.94
CA ARG A 282 -18.51 -12.38 -19.05
C ARG A 282 -17.55 -12.97 -20.09
N THR A 283 -16.54 -12.22 -20.48
CA THR A 283 -15.57 -12.64 -21.50
C THR A 283 -14.81 -13.89 -21.05
N HIS A 284 -14.17 -13.85 -19.87
CA HIS A 284 -13.39 -14.99 -19.39
C HIS A 284 -14.25 -16.20 -19.06
N SER A 285 -15.46 -16.00 -18.50
CA SER A 285 -16.37 -17.12 -18.20
C SER A 285 -16.86 -17.82 -19.46
N ILE A 286 -17.18 -17.08 -20.54
CA ILE A 286 -17.56 -17.67 -21.85
C ILE A 286 -16.40 -18.49 -22.43
N ILE A 287 -15.20 -17.92 -22.49
CA ILE A 287 -14.01 -18.60 -23.03
C ILE A 287 -13.75 -19.90 -22.27
N ARG A 288 -13.71 -19.86 -20.93
CA ARG A 288 -13.43 -21.05 -20.11
C ARG A 288 -14.54 -22.10 -20.15
N ALA A 289 -15.80 -21.70 -20.09
CA ALA A 289 -16.92 -22.64 -20.15
C ALA A 289 -16.96 -23.37 -21.50
N LYS A 290 -16.71 -22.63 -22.59
CA LYS A 290 -16.79 -23.18 -23.96
C LYS A 290 -15.64 -24.13 -24.28
N TYR A 291 -14.42 -23.85 -23.78
CA TYR A 291 -13.21 -24.61 -24.20
C TYR A 291 -12.58 -25.42 -23.07
N ARG A 292 -13.15 -25.45 -21.88
CA ARG A 292 -12.64 -26.19 -20.71
C ARG A 292 -11.14 -26.01 -20.53
N ILE A 293 -10.70 -24.72 -20.51
CA ILE A 293 -9.28 -24.34 -20.45
C ILE A 293 -8.56 -25.05 -19.30
N LYS A 294 -7.47 -25.75 -19.63
CA LYS A 294 -6.64 -26.53 -18.70
C LYS A 294 -5.15 -26.19 -18.82
N VAL A 295 -4.84 -25.03 -19.36
CA VAL A 295 -3.49 -24.50 -19.53
C VAL A 295 -3.28 -23.29 -18.62
N ASN A 296 -2.03 -22.90 -18.39
CA ASN A 296 -1.74 -21.67 -17.66
C ASN A 296 -2.25 -20.45 -18.42
N GLU A 297 -2.77 -19.47 -17.71
CA GLU A 297 -3.28 -18.23 -18.27
C GLU A 297 -2.55 -17.03 -17.67
N ILE A 298 -2.20 -16.05 -18.48
CA ILE A 298 -1.72 -14.74 -18.03
C ILE A 298 -2.67 -13.67 -18.56
N ILE A 299 -3.15 -12.82 -17.66
CA ILE A 299 -4.00 -11.69 -17.99
C ILE A 299 -3.14 -10.43 -18.10
N VAL A 300 -3.15 -9.83 -19.27
CA VAL A 300 -2.48 -8.55 -19.53
C VAL A 300 -3.42 -7.41 -19.19
N SER A 301 -2.98 -6.50 -18.36
CA SER A 301 -3.66 -5.27 -17.97
C SER A 301 -2.66 -4.13 -17.90
N SER A 302 -3.11 -2.92 -17.60
CA SER A 302 -2.24 -1.79 -17.28
C SER A 302 -2.50 -1.33 -15.84
N PRO A 303 -1.45 -1.26 -15.00
CA PRO A 303 -0.06 -1.67 -15.22
C PRO A 303 0.22 -3.14 -14.84
N LEU A 304 -0.82 -3.92 -14.50
CA LEU A 304 -0.67 -5.27 -13.98
C LEU A 304 -0.57 -6.32 -15.11
N VAL A 305 0.31 -7.28 -14.91
CA VAL A 305 0.31 -8.56 -15.60
C VAL A 305 0.04 -9.64 -14.56
N VAL A 306 -1.06 -10.37 -14.73
CA VAL A 306 -1.58 -11.24 -13.68
C VAL A 306 -1.67 -12.67 -14.19
N PRO A 307 -0.74 -13.58 -13.84
CA PRO A 307 -1.01 -15.00 -13.93
C PRO A 307 -2.31 -15.34 -13.21
N ARG A 308 -3.13 -16.21 -13.80
CA ARG A 308 -4.46 -16.57 -13.29
C ARG A 308 -4.44 -17.01 -11.84
N GLU A 309 -3.35 -17.61 -11.43
CA GLU A 309 -3.11 -18.08 -10.08
C GLU A 309 -3.09 -16.96 -9.04
N PHE A 310 -2.77 -15.73 -9.44
CA PHE A 310 -2.70 -14.56 -8.54
C PHE A 310 -3.88 -13.60 -8.69
N GLU A 311 -4.93 -13.92 -9.46
CA GLU A 311 -6.03 -12.98 -9.65
C GLU A 311 -6.85 -12.71 -8.37
N LEU A 312 -6.72 -13.56 -7.33
CA LEU A 312 -7.33 -13.38 -6.01
C LEU A 312 -6.42 -12.67 -5.01
N VAL A 313 -5.21 -12.32 -5.41
CA VAL A 313 -4.23 -11.64 -4.56
C VAL A 313 -4.31 -10.13 -4.75
N TYR A 314 -4.13 -9.36 -3.66
CA TYR A 314 -4.00 -7.91 -3.74
C TYR A 314 -2.68 -7.51 -4.42
N PRO A 315 -2.64 -6.51 -5.31
CA PRO A 315 -3.74 -5.63 -5.71
C PRO A 315 -4.59 -6.18 -6.88
N ALA A 316 -4.26 -7.32 -7.48
CA ALA A 316 -4.92 -7.85 -8.67
C ALA A 316 -6.43 -8.04 -8.50
N ILE A 317 -6.88 -8.41 -7.28
CA ILE A 317 -8.30 -8.58 -6.96
C ILE A 317 -9.04 -7.25 -6.85
N ASN A 318 -8.35 -6.15 -6.51
CA ASN A 318 -9.01 -4.90 -6.10
C ASN A 318 -8.26 -3.64 -6.58
N TYR A 319 -8.17 -3.45 -7.90
CA TYR A 319 -7.61 -2.24 -8.50
C TYR A 319 -8.53 -1.66 -9.58
N ASP A 320 -8.25 -0.42 -9.96
CA ASP A 320 -8.88 0.23 -11.09
C ASP A 320 -7.86 1.05 -11.90
N THR A 321 -8.14 1.21 -13.19
CA THR A 321 -7.29 1.95 -14.12
C THR A 321 -8.16 2.58 -15.21
N PRO A 322 -7.80 3.75 -15.77
CA PRO A 322 -8.50 4.33 -16.90
C PRO A 322 -8.50 3.39 -18.10
N VAL A 323 -9.65 3.17 -18.70
CA VAL A 323 -9.81 2.35 -19.91
C VAL A 323 -10.06 3.29 -21.09
N THR A 324 -8.99 3.76 -21.70
CA THR A 324 -9.07 4.75 -22.80
C THR A 324 -9.04 4.12 -24.19
N GLY A 325 -8.68 2.84 -24.29
CA GLY A 325 -8.38 2.19 -25.58
C GLY A 325 -7.03 2.60 -26.20
N HIS A 326 -6.38 3.60 -25.63
CA HIS A 326 -5.04 4.08 -26.06
C HIS A 326 -4.02 3.74 -24.98
N TRP A 327 -2.91 3.12 -25.42
CA TRP A 327 -1.78 2.79 -24.57
C TRP A 327 -0.57 3.60 -24.99
N SER A 328 0.04 4.33 -24.05
CA SER A 328 1.28 5.06 -24.32
C SER A 328 2.45 4.09 -24.56
N ASN A 329 3.53 4.58 -25.17
CA ASN A 329 4.71 3.75 -25.40
C ASN A 329 5.39 3.33 -24.09
N GLU A 330 5.36 4.19 -23.08
CA GLU A 330 5.88 3.93 -21.74
C GLU A 330 5.05 2.84 -21.04
N GLU A 331 3.74 2.94 -21.12
CA GLU A 331 2.80 1.96 -20.60
C GLU A 331 3.01 0.58 -21.25
N ILE A 332 3.08 0.54 -22.59
CA ILE A 332 3.38 -0.69 -23.33
C ILE A 332 4.74 -1.26 -22.93
N ALA A 333 5.77 -0.42 -22.80
CA ALA A 333 7.11 -0.86 -22.41
C ALA A 333 7.11 -1.51 -21.02
N PHE A 334 6.48 -0.84 -20.05
CA PHE A 334 6.40 -1.33 -18.69
C PHE A 334 5.68 -2.68 -18.61
N VAL A 335 4.49 -2.77 -19.19
CA VAL A 335 3.68 -4.01 -19.16
C VAL A 335 4.35 -5.13 -19.93
N ALA A 336 4.98 -4.84 -21.08
CA ALA A 336 5.71 -5.81 -21.88
C ALA A 336 6.90 -6.41 -21.12
N GLU A 337 7.66 -5.60 -20.38
CA GLU A 337 8.74 -6.10 -19.51
C GLU A 337 8.22 -7.09 -18.46
N LYS A 338 7.09 -6.78 -17.82
CA LYS A 338 6.52 -7.67 -16.79
C LYS A 338 5.97 -8.98 -17.41
N LEU A 339 5.32 -8.89 -18.57
CA LEU A 339 4.86 -10.07 -19.29
C LEU A 339 6.03 -10.97 -19.68
N ARG A 340 7.09 -10.40 -20.24
CA ARG A 340 8.29 -11.15 -20.63
C ARG A 340 8.89 -11.93 -19.45
N LYS A 341 9.03 -11.28 -18.28
CA LYS A 341 9.56 -11.94 -17.07
C LYS A 341 8.74 -13.17 -16.65
N PHE A 342 7.42 -13.12 -16.74
CA PHE A 342 6.58 -14.29 -16.45
C PHE A 342 6.72 -15.38 -17.49
N VAL A 343 6.82 -15.03 -18.76
CA VAL A 343 6.98 -16.00 -19.86
C VAL A 343 8.33 -16.72 -19.79
N GLU A 344 9.42 -15.98 -19.58
CA GLU A 344 10.76 -16.55 -19.40
C GLU A 344 10.82 -17.54 -18.22
N LYS A 345 10.16 -17.19 -17.11
CA LYS A 345 10.10 -18.07 -15.94
C LYS A 345 9.29 -19.34 -16.20
N GLY A 346 8.29 -19.27 -17.09
CA GLY A 346 7.41 -20.40 -17.39
C GLY A 346 8.01 -21.45 -18.31
N ASN A 347 9.02 -21.10 -19.11
CA ASN A 347 9.63 -21.97 -20.12
C ASN A 347 8.57 -22.72 -20.96
N PHE A 348 7.63 -21.92 -21.55
CA PHE A 348 6.52 -22.45 -22.33
C PHE A 348 6.98 -22.90 -23.72
N GLU A 349 6.42 -24.03 -24.19
CA GLU A 349 6.67 -24.59 -25.53
C GLU A 349 5.69 -24.03 -26.56
N LYS A 350 4.51 -23.59 -26.09
CA LYS A 350 3.47 -23.00 -26.95
C LYS A 350 2.86 -21.77 -26.26
N ILE A 351 2.80 -20.66 -26.99
CA ILE A 351 2.18 -19.43 -26.54
C ILE A 351 1.03 -19.08 -27.47
N ILE A 352 -0.16 -18.93 -26.90
CA ILE A 352 -1.38 -18.52 -27.59
C ILE A 352 -1.82 -17.18 -27.04
N ALA A 353 -2.00 -16.20 -27.91
CA ALA A 353 -2.45 -14.86 -27.55
C ALA A 353 -3.86 -14.58 -28.10
N HIS A 354 -4.85 -14.51 -27.21
CA HIS A 354 -6.22 -14.15 -27.55
C HIS A 354 -6.51 -12.73 -27.11
N VAL A 355 -5.88 -11.78 -27.79
CA VAL A 355 -5.84 -10.34 -27.46
C VAL A 355 -5.93 -9.48 -28.71
N ASP A 356 -6.40 -8.23 -28.54
CA ASP A 356 -6.49 -7.22 -29.60
C ASP A 356 -5.96 -5.86 -29.13
N GLY A 357 -5.85 -4.90 -30.06
CA GLY A 357 -5.55 -3.49 -29.78
C GLY A 357 -4.26 -3.28 -29.00
N GLY A 358 -4.31 -2.52 -27.92
CA GLY A 358 -3.16 -2.22 -27.05
C GLY A 358 -2.54 -3.48 -26.43
N TYR A 359 -3.35 -4.45 -26.07
CA TYR A 359 -2.88 -5.73 -25.51
C TYR A 359 -2.05 -6.51 -26.53
N LYS A 360 -2.43 -6.51 -27.81
CA LYS A 360 -1.67 -7.15 -28.89
C LYS A 360 -0.30 -6.50 -29.02
N ARG A 361 -0.22 -5.16 -29.04
CA ARG A 361 1.06 -4.42 -29.09
C ARG A 361 1.98 -4.75 -27.90
N VAL A 362 1.41 -4.95 -26.70
CA VAL A 362 2.18 -5.40 -25.53
C VAL A 362 2.77 -6.78 -25.75
N VAL A 363 1.97 -7.73 -26.24
CA VAL A 363 2.43 -9.11 -26.51
C VAL A 363 3.49 -9.13 -27.61
N GLU A 364 3.28 -8.42 -28.71
CA GLU A 364 4.24 -8.30 -29.82
C GLU A 364 5.57 -7.70 -29.33
N ARG A 365 5.53 -6.68 -28.49
CA ARG A 365 6.75 -6.09 -27.91
C ARG A 365 7.45 -7.00 -26.92
N ALA A 366 6.68 -7.67 -26.04
CA ALA A 366 7.21 -8.54 -25.00
C ALA A 366 7.88 -9.80 -25.57
N LEU A 367 7.28 -10.35 -26.62
CA LEU A 367 7.55 -11.70 -27.13
C LEU A 367 7.95 -11.68 -28.61
N HIS A 368 8.64 -10.64 -29.06
CA HIS A 368 9.05 -10.46 -30.46
C HIS A 368 9.99 -11.58 -30.99
N ASP A 369 10.64 -12.29 -30.08
CA ASP A 369 11.56 -13.41 -30.33
C ASP A 369 10.94 -14.79 -30.01
N TYR A 370 9.64 -14.85 -29.70
CA TYR A 370 8.89 -16.07 -29.45
C TYR A 370 7.91 -16.37 -30.59
N ASP A 371 7.62 -17.64 -30.83
CA ASP A 371 6.51 -18.06 -31.71
C ASP A 371 5.18 -17.90 -30.95
N VAL A 372 4.41 -16.87 -31.28
CA VAL A 372 3.12 -16.55 -30.64
C VAL A 372 2.00 -16.72 -31.65
N GLU A 373 1.06 -17.62 -31.35
CA GLU A 373 -0.15 -17.82 -32.17
C GLU A 373 -1.25 -16.83 -31.74
N PHE A 374 -1.53 -15.80 -32.56
CA PHE A 374 -2.62 -14.87 -32.36
C PHE A 374 -3.94 -15.41 -32.86
N THR A 375 -4.97 -15.45 -32.03
CA THR A 375 -6.26 -16.09 -32.34
C THR A 375 -7.43 -15.12 -32.46
N SER A 376 -7.28 -13.87 -32.03
CA SER A 376 -8.33 -12.86 -32.18
C SER A 376 -8.25 -12.13 -33.53
N ASN A 377 -9.42 -11.72 -34.02
CA ASN A 377 -9.59 -10.98 -35.26
C ASN A 377 -10.44 -9.71 -35.01
N GLY A 378 -9.97 -8.83 -34.13
CA GLY A 378 -10.60 -7.55 -33.79
C GLY A 378 -11.80 -7.63 -32.83
N ASN A 379 -12.33 -8.84 -32.59
CA ASN A 379 -13.36 -9.09 -31.59
C ASN A 379 -13.16 -10.45 -30.94
N LEU A 380 -12.79 -10.46 -29.67
CA LEU A 380 -12.47 -11.65 -28.88
C LEU A 380 -13.58 -12.71 -28.88
N LEU A 381 -14.83 -12.30 -28.86
CA LEU A 381 -15.99 -13.19 -28.78
C LEU A 381 -16.65 -13.46 -30.13
N SER A 382 -16.07 -13.00 -31.24
CA SER A 382 -16.56 -13.37 -32.58
C SER A 382 -16.42 -14.88 -32.83
N ASN A 383 -17.29 -15.44 -33.67
CA ASN A 383 -17.22 -16.87 -34.02
C ASN A 383 -15.88 -17.24 -34.64
N VAL A 384 -15.29 -16.34 -35.44
CA VAL A 384 -13.99 -16.55 -36.07
C VAL A 384 -12.89 -16.63 -35.02
N SER A 385 -12.79 -15.60 -34.13
CA SER A 385 -11.79 -15.56 -33.06
C SER A 385 -11.90 -16.77 -32.14
N LEU A 386 -13.12 -17.12 -31.74
CA LEU A 386 -13.37 -18.29 -30.89
C LEU A 386 -13.03 -19.62 -31.59
N SER A 387 -13.29 -19.76 -32.89
CA SER A 387 -12.93 -20.94 -33.64
C SER A 387 -11.40 -21.07 -33.78
N ASN A 388 -10.69 -19.96 -34.00
CA ASN A 388 -9.23 -19.94 -34.03
C ASN A 388 -8.66 -20.37 -32.67
N LEU A 389 -9.19 -19.80 -31.56
CA LEU A 389 -8.78 -20.16 -30.20
C LEU A 389 -8.99 -21.68 -29.94
N LYS A 390 -10.14 -22.21 -30.35
CA LYS A 390 -10.43 -23.65 -30.23
C LYS A 390 -9.36 -24.47 -30.91
N ARG A 391 -9.08 -24.18 -32.19
CA ARG A 391 -8.06 -24.90 -33.00
C ARG A 391 -6.68 -24.81 -32.36
N ALA A 392 -6.27 -23.65 -31.86
CA ALA A 392 -4.99 -23.46 -31.18
C ALA A 392 -4.84 -24.29 -29.90
N LEU A 393 -5.96 -24.58 -29.22
CA LEU A 393 -6.02 -25.38 -27.97
C LEU A 393 -6.25 -26.88 -28.24
N GLU A 394 -6.61 -27.31 -29.48
CA GLU A 394 -6.85 -28.70 -29.80
C GLU A 394 -5.58 -29.58 -29.68
N GLY A 395 -5.76 -30.83 -29.25
CA GLY A 395 -4.65 -31.77 -29.06
C GLY A 395 -3.79 -31.56 -27.81
N ARG A 396 -4.13 -30.59 -26.95
CA ARG A 396 -3.41 -30.31 -25.69
C ARG A 396 -3.97 -31.18 -24.57
N ASN A 397 -3.25 -32.24 -24.19
CA ASN A 397 -3.63 -33.16 -23.11
C ASN A 397 -3.18 -32.66 -21.70
N GLU A 398 -3.04 -31.39 -21.53
CA GLU A 398 -2.62 -30.78 -20.25
C GLU A 398 -3.77 -30.79 -19.25
N LYS A 399 -3.44 -30.92 -17.97
CA LYS A 399 -4.42 -31.07 -16.88
C LYS A 399 -4.11 -30.09 -15.73
N LEU A 400 -4.32 -28.82 -15.96
CA LEU A 400 -4.22 -27.83 -14.87
C LEU A 400 -5.44 -27.96 -13.94
N ASP A 401 -5.20 -28.27 -12.67
CA ASP A 401 -6.17 -28.05 -11.60
C ASP A 401 -6.03 -26.62 -11.10
N LEU A 402 -6.84 -25.73 -11.67
CA LEU A 402 -6.72 -24.30 -11.46
C LEU A 402 -6.80 -23.89 -9.97
N TYR A 403 -7.73 -24.48 -9.20
CA TYR A 403 -7.90 -24.04 -7.82
C TYR A 403 -6.79 -24.54 -6.90
N ASN A 404 -6.29 -25.74 -7.11
CA ASN A 404 -5.10 -26.22 -6.41
C ASN A 404 -3.87 -25.39 -6.80
N SER A 405 -3.69 -25.09 -8.09
CA SER A 405 -2.62 -24.21 -8.58
C SER A 405 -2.71 -22.81 -7.95
N MET A 406 -3.91 -22.21 -7.92
CA MET A 406 -4.12 -20.91 -7.24
C MET A 406 -3.68 -20.97 -5.78
N PHE A 407 -4.13 -21.97 -5.03
CA PHE A 407 -3.80 -22.08 -3.62
C PHE A 407 -2.29 -22.22 -3.38
N GLU A 408 -1.61 -23.11 -4.11
CA GLU A 408 -0.15 -23.29 -4.01
C GLU A 408 0.61 -21.99 -4.33
N HIS A 409 0.20 -21.27 -5.38
CA HIS A 409 0.82 -20.01 -5.76
C HIS A 409 0.58 -18.91 -4.73
N ILE A 410 -0.63 -18.82 -4.15
CA ILE A 410 -0.92 -17.85 -3.10
C ILE A 410 -0.14 -18.14 -1.82
N VAL A 411 0.06 -19.42 -1.47
CA VAL A 411 0.91 -19.83 -0.34
C VAL A 411 2.36 -19.38 -0.56
N ARG A 412 2.92 -19.64 -1.74
CA ARG A 412 4.27 -19.16 -2.09
C ARG A 412 4.36 -17.63 -2.08
N TYR A 413 3.37 -16.96 -2.67
CA TYR A 413 3.29 -15.50 -2.71
C TYR A 413 3.24 -14.85 -1.32
N GLN A 414 2.41 -15.40 -0.44
CA GLN A 414 2.15 -14.81 0.88
C GLN A 414 3.21 -15.18 1.90
N PHE A 415 3.67 -16.43 1.90
CA PHE A 415 4.54 -16.97 2.95
C PHE A 415 5.92 -17.41 2.45
N GLY A 416 6.15 -17.52 1.15
CA GLY A 416 7.41 -17.98 0.59
C GLY A 416 7.70 -19.47 0.86
N VAL A 417 6.67 -20.28 1.12
CA VAL A 417 6.82 -21.71 1.44
C VAL A 417 6.15 -22.61 0.40
N GLU A 418 6.66 -23.84 0.26
CA GLU A 418 6.08 -24.87 -0.62
C GLU A 418 5.07 -25.73 0.17
N MET A 419 3.91 -25.99 -0.45
CA MET A 419 2.85 -26.79 0.16
C MET A 419 3.18 -28.27 0.30
N ASP A 420 3.99 -28.83 -0.60
CA ASP A 420 4.40 -30.23 -0.52
C ASP A 420 5.06 -30.57 0.82
N LEU A 421 5.77 -29.62 1.40
CA LEU A 421 6.41 -29.77 2.71
C LEU A 421 5.41 -29.87 3.87
N MET A 422 4.22 -29.29 3.74
CA MET A 422 3.14 -29.41 4.72
C MET A 422 2.44 -30.77 4.61
N LEU A 423 2.37 -31.31 3.39
CA LEU A 423 1.62 -32.55 3.08
C LEU A 423 2.46 -33.80 3.32
N SER A 424 3.78 -33.68 3.28
CA SER A 424 4.71 -34.81 3.42
C SER A 424 4.95 -35.26 4.85
N GLY A 425 4.34 -34.65 5.88
CA GLY A 425 4.40 -35.01 7.30
C GLY A 425 5.41 -36.09 7.71
N ASP A 426 5.98 -36.07 8.90
CA ASP A 426 7.03 -36.96 9.43
C ASP A 426 6.75 -38.48 9.40
N SER A 427 5.69 -38.92 8.72
CA SER A 427 5.35 -40.35 8.63
C SER A 427 5.74 -40.92 7.24
N LYS A 428 6.58 -41.94 7.28
CA LYS A 428 6.95 -42.84 6.14
C LYS A 428 5.76 -43.56 5.48
N ASN A 429 4.52 -43.18 5.78
CA ASN A 429 3.32 -43.74 5.16
C ASN A 429 2.91 -42.91 3.94
N GLU A 430 2.93 -43.54 2.78
CA GLU A 430 2.70 -43.03 1.42
C GLU A 430 1.30 -42.43 1.12
N ASN A 431 0.43 -42.25 2.09
CA ASN A 431 -0.81 -41.53 1.89
C ASN A 431 -0.58 -40.02 1.98
N LYS A 432 -0.08 -39.40 0.91
CA LYS A 432 -0.04 -37.95 0.74
C LYS A 432 -1.40 -37.36 1.16
N LYS A 433 -1.41 -36.54 2.19
CA LYS A 433 -2.62 -35.83 2.62
C LYS A 433 -3.14 -35.00 1.45
N LYS A 434 -4.24 -35.40 0.85
CA LYS A 434 -4.80 -34.77 -0.33
C LYS A 434 -5.50 -33.47 0.07
N ILE A 435 -5.12 -32.36 -0.57
CA ILE A 435 -5.83 -31.10 -0.45
C ILE A 435 -7.18 -31.19 -1.15
N LYS A 436 -8.23 -30.66 -0.50
CA LYS A 436 -9.55 -30.49 -1.10
C LYS A 436 -9.96 -29.03 -0.98
N ILE A 437 -10.28 -28.42 -2.13
CA ILE A 437 -10.81 -27.06 -2.20
C ILE A 437 -12.32 -27.14 -2.34
N ARG A 438 -13.03 -26.39 -1.48
CA ARG A 438 -14.49 -26.32 -1.42
C ARG A 438 -14.93 -24.84 -1.50
N GLY A 439 -16.22 -24.65 -1.75
CA GLY A 439 -16.81 -23.32 -1.85
C GLY A 439 -17.07 -22.88 -3.29
N ARG A 440 -17.68 -21.72 -3.42
CA ARG A 440 -17.96 -21.10 -4.74
C ARG A 440 -16.97 -19.97 -4.97
N TYR A 441 -16.26 -20.04 -6.08
CA TYR A 441 -15.33 -18.99 -6.47
C TYR A 441 -15.97 -17.59 -6.40
N PRO A 442 -15.31 -16.57 -5.83
CA PRO A 442 -13.93 -16.55 -5.33
C PRO A 442 -13.77 -16.97 -3.84
N ASN A 443 -14.86 -17.31 -3.16
CA ASN A 443 -14.87 -17.66 -1.73
C ASN A 443 -14.50 -19.14 -1.56
N LEU A 444 -13.20 -19.42 -1.63
CA LEU A 444 -12.67 -20.77 -1.56
C LEU A 444 -12.13 -21.08 -0.17
N GLU A 445 -12.41 -22.30 0.30
CA GLU A 445 -11.90 -22.86 1.53
C GLU A 445 -11.06 -24.10 1.24
N VAL A 446 -9.95 -24.24 1.94
CA VAL A 446 -8.96 -25.29 1.72
C VAL A 446 -8.93 -26.25 2.91
N PHE A 447 -9.02 -27.53 2.63
CA PHE A 447 -9.04 -28.61 3.62
C PHE A 447 -7.91 -29.60 3.39
N SER A 448 -7.32 -30.09 4.46
CA SER A 448 -6.42 -31.24 4.49
C SER A 448 -6.95 -32.25 5.50
N SER A 449 -7.11 -33.52 5.09
CA SER A 449 -7.69 -34.57 5.97
C SER A 449 -9.00 -34.18 6.66
N ASN A 450 -9.88 -33.48 5.93
CA ASN A 450 -11.15 -32.90 6.39
C ASN A 450 -11.06 -31.74 7.38
N GLU A 451 -9.87 -31.32 7.81
CA GLU A 451 -9.68 -30.11 8.61
C GLU A 451 -9.45 -28.90 7.71
N ARG A 452 -10.09 -27.78 8.03
CA ARG A 452 -9.87 -26.54 7.30
C ARG A 452 -8.50 -25.96 7.67
N ILE A 453 -7.66 -25.76 6.66
CA ILE A 453 -6.30 -25.24 6.82
C ILE A 453 -6.19 -23.77 6.42
N ALA A 454 -6.98 -23.33 5.42
CA ALA A 454 -6.99 -21.94 4.95
C ALA A 454 -8.32 -21.58 4.29
N ARG A 455 -8.54 -20.30 4.10
CA ARG A 455 -9.58 -19.76 3.20
C ARG A 455 -9.07 -18.50 2.50
N ILE A 456 -9.61 -18.19 1.32
CA ILE A 456 -9.34 -16.93 0.63
C ILE A 456 -10.12 -15.81 1.34
N ASP A 457 -9.42 -14.80 1.83
CA ASP A 457 -10.00 -13.51 2.28
C ASP A 457 -10.04 -12.55 1.08
N THR A 458 -11.18 -12.51 0.39
CA THR A 458 -11.35 -11.70 -0.83
C THR A 458 -11.40 -10.20 -0.57
N ILE A 459 -11.56 -9.77 0.68
CA ILE A 459 -11.55 -8.36 1.07
C ILE A 459 -10.13 -7.80 1.02
N TYR A 460 -9.18 -8.59 1.54
CA TYR A 460 -7.76 -8.20 1.58
C TYR A 460 -6.93 -8.82 0.46
N GLY A 461 -7.48 -9.76 -0.30
CA GLY A 461 -6.76 -10.49 -1.34
C GLY A 461 -5.60 -11.33 -0.78
N MET A 462 -5.87 -12.15 0.24
CA MET A 462 -4.86 -13.00 0.90
C MET A 462 -5.49 -14.28 1.46
N LEU A 463 -4.64 -15.19 1.93
CA LEU A 463 -5.08 -16.36 2.71
C LEU A 463 -5.27 -15.99 4.17
N ASP A 464 -6.38 -16.45 4.72
CA ASP A 464 -6.64 -16.51 6.14
C ASP A 464 -6.33 -17.93 6.63
N VAL A 465 -5.54 -18.09 7.70
CA VAL A 465 -4.90 -19.34 8.12
C VAL A 465 -5.62 -19.95 9.33
N TYR A 466 -5.67 -21.29 9.38
CA TYR A 466 -6.23 -22.07 10.47
C TYR A 466 -5.18 -22.96 11.15
N TYR A 467 -5.55 -23.62 12.25
CA TYR A 467 -4.62 -24.29 13.16
C TYR A 467 -3.56 -25.18 12.48
N PRO A 468 -3.89 -26.14 11.62
CA PRO A 468 -2.87 -27.03 11.05
C PRO A 468 -1.81 -26.28 10.22
N PHE A 469 -2.25 -25.26 9.49
CA PHE A 469 -1.34 -24.45 8.69
C PHE A 469 -0.54 -23.46 9.57
N ALA A 470 -1.17 -22.86 10.58
CA ALA A 470 -0.46 -22.03 11.55
C ALA A 470 0.68 -22.80 12.25
N ARG A 471 0.42 -24.02 12.70
CA ARG A 471 1.42 -24.90 13.29
C ARG A 471 2.59 -25.20 12.34
N PHE A 472 2.30 -25.46 11.08
CA PHE A 472 3.32 -25.67 10.05
C PHE A 472 4.21 -24.43 9.87
N LEU A 473 3.62 -23.20 9.81
CA LEU A 473 4.37 -21.95 9.66
C LEU A 473 5.27 -21.68 10.86
N VAL A 474 4.81 -21.98 12.10
CA VAL A 474 5.67 -21.86 13.30
C VAL A 474 6.85 -22.81 13.23
N GLY A 475 6.64 -24.06 12.83
CA GLY A 475 7.73 -25.02 12.64
C GLY A 475 8.78 -24.61 11.59
N ARG A 476 8.46 -23.60 10.76
CA ARG A 476 9.36 -23.02 9.75
C ARG A 476 9.91 -21.65 10.14
N GLY A 477 9.42 -21.05 11.23
CA GLY A 477 9.81 -19.69 11.63
C GLY A 477 9.38 -18.60 10.65
N VAL A 478 8.26 -18.81 9.91
CA VAL A 478 7.85 -17.93 8.82
C VAL A 478 6.59 -17.16 9.23
N TYR A 479 6.64 -15.83 9.12
CA TYR A 479 5.59 -14.91 9.56
C TYR A 479 5.17 -15.12 11.02
N THR A 480 6.12 -15.46 11.87
CA THR A 480 5.92 -15.78 13.27
C THR A 480 6.25 -14.63 14.18
N VAL A 481 5.52 -14.55 15.30
CA VAL A 481 5.74 -13.59 16.38
C VAL A 481 5.71 -14.34 17.71
N LYS A 482 6.83 -14.35 18.41
CA LYS A 482 6.92 -14.89 19.75
C LYS A 482 6.48 -13.84 20.75
N ILE A 483 5.55 -14.18 21.61
CA ILE A 483 5.01 -13.29 22.64
C ILE A 483 5.39 -13.74 24.03
N GLY A 484 5.42 -12.81 24.99
CA GLY A 484 5.65 -13.10 26.40
C GLY A 484 4.66 -14.09 26.98
N ASP A 485 4.88 -14.50 28.24
CA ASP A 485 4.09 -15.53 28.92
C ASP A 485 2.71 -15.04 29.38
N PHE A 486 1.85 -14.68 28.44
CA PHE A 486 0.46 -14.29 28.67
C PHE A 486 -0.47 -14.88 27.61
N GLU A 487 -1.77 -14.90 27.91
CA GLU A 487 -2.81 -15.28 26.95
C GLU A 487 -3.50 -14.03 26.39
N PRO A 488 -3.33 -13.70 25.09
CA PRO A 488 -3.92 -12.50 24.51
C PRO A 488 -5.44 -12.63 24.39
N LYS A 489 -6.18 -11.55 24.70
CA LYS A 489 -7.65 -11.51 24.58
C LYS A 489 -8.13 -11.05 23.22
N GLY A 490 -7.64 -9.95 22.69
CA GLY A 490 -8.07 -9.39 21.40
C GLY A 490 -6.97 -8.63 20.67
N THR A 491 -6.02 -8.08 21.40
CA THR A 491 -4.91 -7.27 20.88
C THR A 491 -3.62 -7.66 21.59
N ILE A 492 -2.52 -7.68 20.85
CA ILE A 492 -1.16 -7.80 21.37
C ILE A 492 -0.49 -6.47 21.12
N PHE A 493 0.00 -5.84 22.18
CA PHE A 493 0.78 -4.61 22.09
C PHE A 493 2.26 -4.93 21.89
N ALA A 494 3.03 -4.00 21.33
CA ALA A 494 4.44 -4.18 21.02
C ALA A 494 5.26 -4.61 22.25
N ILE A 495 5.00 -4.03 23.41
CA ILE A 495 5.66 -4.42 24.68
C ILE A 495 5.48 -5.89 25.06
N GLY A 496 4.49 -6.58 24.49
CA GLY A 496 4.25 -8.00 24.69
C GLY A 496 4.92 -8.90 23.65
N VAL A 497 5.69 -8.35 22.70
CA VAL A 497 6.39 -9.08 21.65
C VAL A 497 7.85 -9.29 22.06
N GLU A 498 8.34 -10.54 22.01
CA GLU A 498 9.73 -10.87 22.26
C GLU A 498 10.55 -10.95 20.98
N GLU A 499 9.99 -11.61 19.95
CA GLU A 499 10.65 -11.81 18.66
C GLU A 499 9.60 -11.73 17.53
N ALA A 500 9.99 -11.24 16.36
CA ALA A 500 9.13 -11.21 15.17
C ALA A 500 9.95 -11.43 13.89
N ASP A 501 9.36 -12.12 12.91
CA ASP A 501 9.96 -12.29 11.58
C ASP A 501 10.04 -10.91 10.87
N ASN A 502 11.24 -10.52 10.45
CA ASN A 502 11.50 -9.23 9.78
C ASN A 502 10.77 -9.07 8.43
N LYS A 503 10.28 -10.17 7.83
CA LYS A 503 9.49 -10.13 6.60
C LYS A 503 8.05 -9.65 6.82
N ILE A 504 7.60 -9.61 8.06
CA ILE A 504 6.26 -9.16 8.42
C ILE A 504 6.09 -7.69 8.06
N ARG A 505 4.99 -7.40 7.37
CA ARG A 505 4.53 -6.05 7.01
C ARG A 505 3.17 -5.77 7.66
N PRO A 506 2.79 -4.50 7.81
CA PRO A 506 1.43 -4.17 8.24
C PRO A 506 0.38 -4.86 7.37
N ASN A 507 -0.72 -5.30 7.98
CA ASN A 507 -1.81 -6.10 7.41
C ASN A 507 -1.47 -7.57 7.07
N ASP A 508 -0.23 -8.02 7.16
CA ASP A 508 0.07 -9.43 6.96
C ASP A 508 -0.65 -10.31 8.00
N VAL A 509 -1.00 -11.53 7.59
CA VAL A 509 -1.41 -12.58 8.51
C VAL A 509 -0.17 -13.09 9.22
N VAL A 510 -0.18 -13.05 10.54
CA VAL A 510 0.92 -13.49 11.40
C VAL A 510 0.48 -14.57 12.36
N ILE A 511 1.43 -15.42 12.71
CA ILE A 511 1.24 -16.50 13.65
C ILE A 511 1.94 -16.11 14.96
N PHE A 512 1.19 -15.82 16.00
CA PHE A 512 1.77 -15.55 17.31
C PHE A 512 1.75 -16.80 18.20
N TYR A 513 2.76 -16.96 19.03
CA TYR A 513 2.88 -18.13 19.90
C TYR A 513 3.71 -17.85 21.15
N ASN A 514 3.45 -18.66 22.19
CA ASN A 514 4.29 -18.86 23.36
C ASN A 514 4.11 -20.32 23.84
N ASN A 515 4.51 -20.65 25.08
CA ASN A 515 4.40 -22.01 25.63
C ASN A 515 2.94 -22.45 25.92
N ARG A 516 1.94 -21.57 25.87
CA ARG A 516 0.55 -21.82 26.23
C ARG A 516 -0.42 -21.69 25.07
N VAL A 517 -0.10 -20.84 24.12
CA VAL A 517 -1.03 -20.44 23.07
C VAL A 517 -0.35 -20.37 21.70
N LEU A 518 -1.06 -20.86 20.71
CA LEU A 518 -0.82 -20.61 19.29
C LEU A 518 -2.00 -19.78 18.75
N GLY A 519 -1.73 -18.75 17.99
CA GLY A 519 -2.83 -18.00 17.41
C GLY A 519 -2.48 -17.36 16.06
N VAL A 520 -3.52 -16.86 15.42
CA VAL A 520 -3.43 -16.15 14.15
C VAL A 520 -4.00 -14.74 14.32
N GLY A 521 -3.28 -13.77 13.85
CA GLY A 521 -3.68 -12.37 13.90
C GLY A 521 -3.33 -11.62 12.64
N ARG A 522 -3.60 -10.33 12.68
CA ARG A 522 -3.20 -9.37 11.64
C ARG A 522 -2.17 -8.42 12.23
N ALA A 523 -1.05 -8.27 11.55
CA ALA A 523 -0.01 -7.31 11.90
C ALA A 523 -0.51 -5.86 11.72
N TYR A 524 -0.20 -5.00 12.66
CA TYR A 524 -0.42 -3.55 12.58
C TYR A 524 0.90 -2.79 12.46
N MET A 525 2.00 -3.45 12.78
CA MET A 525 3.37 -2.98 12.63
C MET A 525 4.17 -3.91 11.73
N SER A 526 5.32 -3.48 11.23
CA SER A 526 6.31 -4.39 10.66
C SER A 526 6.95 -5.26 11.76
N GLY A 527 7.58 -6.38 11.38
CA GLY A 527 8.22 -7.26 12.37
C GLY A 527 9.28 -6.55 13.21
N GLU A 528 10.10 -5.71 12.56
CA GLU A 528 11.11 -4.87 13.23
C GLU A 528 10.47 -3.91 14.26
N GLU A 529 9.38 -3.22 13.86
CA GLU A 529 8.68 -2.31 14.77
C GLU A 529 8.02 -3.03 15.95
N MET A 530 7.54 -4.25 15.76
CA MET A 530 6.92 -5.01 16.85
C MET A 530 7.89 -5.25 18.01
N VAL A 531 9.18 -5.38 17.71
CA VAL A 531 10.24 -5.64 18.69
C VAL A 531 10.83 -4.34 19.26
N GLU A 532 10.93 -3.30 18.44
CA GLU A 532 11.61 -2.05 18.81
C GLU A 532 10.69 -1.01 19.43
N ALA A 533 9.37 -1.07 19.17
CA ALA A 533 8.44 -0.06 19.65
C ALA A 533 8.15 -0.22 21.15
N GLU A 534 8.21 0.89 21.87
CA GLU A 534 7.87 0.96 23.31
C GLU A 534 6.37 0.78 23.58
N GLY A 535 5.52 0.78 22.55
CA GLY A 535 4.07 0.62 22.69
C GLY A 535 3.34 0.65 21.35
N GLY A 536 2.02 0.65 21.40
CA GLY A 536 1.15 0.57 20.22
C GLY A 536 0.69 -0.84 19.91
N ILE A 537 -0.23 -0.96 18.95
CA ILE A 537 -0.84 -2.23 18.55
C ILE A 537 0.10 -2.97 17.59
N ALA A 538 0.65 -4.10 18.02
CA ALA A 538 1.44 -4.98 17.16
C ALA A 538 0.54 -5.91 16.34
N ILE A 539 -0.39 -6.61 17.01
CA ILE A 539 -1.25 -7.62 16.37
C ILE A 539 -2.70 -7.48 16.86
N VAL A 540 -3.64 -7.54 15.94
CA VAL A 540 -5.05 -7.78 16.26
C VAL A 540 -5.34 -9.27 16.09
N VAL A 541 -5.74 -9.92 17.18
CA VAL A 541 -5.98 -11.37 17.27
C VAL A 541 -7.24 -11.73 16.50
N LYS A 542 -7.14 -12.72 15.62
CA LYS A 542 -8.30 -13.31 14.92
C LYS A 542 -8.76 -14.63 15.56
N ARG A 543 -7.82 -15.50 15.90
CA ARG A 543 -8.07 -16.84 16.47
C ARG A 543 -6.92 -17.23 17.37
N LYS A 544 -7.22 -18.07 18.35
CA LYS A 544 -6.20 -18.69 19.19
C LYS A 544 -6.61 -20.11 19.59
N TRP A 545 -5.63 -20.92 19.87
CA TRP A 545 -5.76 -22.31 20.30
C TRP A 545 -4.80 -22.56 21.46
N LYS A 546 -5.15 -23.48 22.34
CA LYS A 546 -4.19 -23.99 23.32
C LYS A 546 -3.09 -24.74 22.58
N TRP A 547 -1.85 -24.49 22.99
CA TRP A 547 -0.68 -25.11 22.35
C TRP A 547 -0.38 -26.45 23.02
#